data_0b2b159edab87ed95fd56a0259defab1
#
_entry.id   0b2b159edab87ed95fd56a0259defab1
#
_cell.length_a   1.000
_cell.length_b   1.000
_cell.length_c   1.000
_cell.angle_alpha   90.00
_cell.angle_beta   90.00
_cell.angle_gamma   90.00
#
_symmetry.space_group_name_H-M   'P 1'
#
loop_
_entity.id
_entity.type
_entity.pdbx_description
1 polymer ?
#
loop_
_entity_poly.entity_id
_entity_poly.type
_entity_poly.pdbx_seq_one_letter_code
_entity_poly.pdbx_strand_id
1 'polypeptide(L)'
;MSNPVVELITQDIVEKIDAIKVADGWNQDLNAVRPTRLGNDENLPIDNGLVIVHQEDPDDTDLDADRGSQGLKAWAQPYLLECIVWQDDDATTPIDTLINRVRADIEKKLMEDESRGGNAIETLLGGSMKFTDEGDAELTGIIILITVQYRVRLTDPYTKSN
;
A
#
# COMPACT_ATOMS: atom_id res chain seq x y z
N MET A 1 12.04 -20.90 6.01
CA MET A 1 12.50 -19.67 6.69
C MET A 1 11.27 -18.84 6.99
N SER A 2 11.14 -18.27 8.18
CA SER A 2 10.05 -17.34 8.51
C SER A 2 10.34 -15.98 7.88
N ASN A 3 9.31 -15.26 7.47
CA ASN A 3 9.45 -13.89 6.97
C ASN A 3 9.50 -12.90 8.14
N PRO A 4 10.27 -11.79 8.03
CA PRO A 4 10.20 -10.69 9.01
C PRO A 4 8.78 -10.12 9.10
N VAL A 5 8.42 -9.54 10.25
CA VAL A 5 7.07 -8.98 10.46
C VAL A 5 6.72 -7.92 9.40
N VAL A 6 7.66 -7.07 9.02
CA VAL A 6 7.44 -6.07 7.96
C VAL A 6 7.13 -6.71 6.60
N GLU A 7 7.72 -7.86 6.29
CA GLU A 7 7.43 -8.59 5.06
C GLU A 7 6.01 -9.18 5.07
N LEU A 8 5.55 -9.68 6.21
CA LEU A 8 4.17 -10.17 6.37
C LEU A 8 3.16 -9.02 6.20
N ILE A 9 3.46 -7.84 6.72
CA ILE A 9 2.67 -6.62 6.53
C ILE A 9 2.60 -6.25 5.05
N THR A 10 3.75 -6.25 4.36
CA THR A 10 3.80 -5.90 2.93
C THR A 10 3.02 -6.90 2.08
N GLN A 11 3.12 -8.19 2.37
CA GLN A 11 2.34 -9.23 1.71
C GLN A 11 0.84 -9.04 1.91
N ASP A 12 0.40 -8.75 3.15
CA ASP A 12 -1.02 -8.47 3.44
C ASP A 12 -1.54 -7.27 2.64
N ILE A 13 -0.78 -6.18 2.55
CA ILE A 13 -1.15 -5.01 1.74
C ILE A 13 -1.38 -5.41 0.28
N VAL A 14 -0.44 -6.13 -0.32
CA VAL A 14 -0.54 -6.59 -1.71
C VAL A 14 -1.77 -7.48 -1.90
N GLU A 15 -1.95 -8.49 -1.05
CA GLU A 15 -3.08 -9.43 -1.12
C GLU A 15 -4.43 -8.72 -0.96
N LYS A 16 -4.54 -7.76 -0.04
CA LYS A 16 -5.77 -6.99 0.18
C LYS A 16 -6.14 -6.14 -1.04
N ILE A 17 -5.17 -5.46 -1.64
CA ILE A 17 -5.41 -4.64 -2.83
C ILE A 17 -5.73 -5.55 -4.03
N ASP A 18 -5.01 -6.65 -4.21
CA ASP A 18 -5.26 -7.59 -5.30
C ASP A 18 -6.65 -8.28 -5.21
N ALA A 19 -7.22 -8.35 -4.01
CA ALA A 19 -8.57 -8.85 -3.78
C ALA A 19 -9.69 -7.86 -4.16
N ILE A 20 -9.36 -6.64 -4.60
CA ILE A 20 -10.36 -5.66 -5.07
C ILE A 20 -10.77 -6.03 -6.49
N LYS A 21 -11.96 -6.63 -6.66
CA LYS A 21 -12.48 -7.09 -7.96
C LYS A 21 -13.92 -6.65 -8.15
N VAL A 22 -14.29 -6.28 -9.37
CA VAL A 22 -15.67 -5.89 -9.73
C VAL A 22 -16.65 -7.02 -9.41
N ALA A 23 -16.24 -8.27 -9.58
CA ALA A 23 -17.06 -9.44 -9.24
C ALA A 23 -17.47 -9.49 -7.77
N ASP A 24 -16.72 -8.84 -6.88
CA ASP A 24 -16.97 -8.77 -5.43
C ASP A 24 -17.66 -7.45 -5.02
N GLY A 25 -18.11 -6.66 -5.98
CA GLY A 25 -18.88 -5.43 -5.74
C GLY A 25 -18.02 -4.15 -5.63
N TRP A 26 -16.75 -4.19 -6.05
CA TRP A 26 -15.88 -3.03 -6.11
C TRP A 26 -16.04 -2.27 -7.44
N ASN A 27 -15.52 -1.04 -7.53
CA ASN A 27 -15.69 -0.20 -8.72
C ASN A 27 -14.78 -0.61 -9.89
N GLN A 28 -13.64 -1.23 -9.62
CA GLN A 28 -12.64 -1.62 -10.62
C GLN A 28 -11.88 -2.85 -10.16
N ASP A 29 -11.38 -3.64 -11.13
CA ASP A 29 -10.42 -4.69 -10.85
C ASP A 29 -9.04 -4.06 -10.63
N LEU A 30 -8.43 -4.34 -9.49
CA LEU A 30 -7.06 -3.92 -9.19
C LEU A 30 -6.11 -5.11 -9.23
N ASN A 31 -4.87 -4.86 -9.62
CA ASN A 31 -3.80 -5.83 -9.65
C ASN A 31 -2.57 -5.25 -8.93
N ALA A 32 -2.29 -5.76 -7.73
CA ALA A 32 -1.21 -5.27 -6.90
C ALA A 32 0.09 -6.03 -7.15
N VAL A 33 1.16 -5.29 -7.33
CA VAL A 33 2.50 -5.84 -7.57
C VAL A 33 3.55 -5.12 -6.71
N ARG A 34 4.69 -5.77 -6.53
CA ARG A 34 5.87 -5.17 -5.89
C ARG A 34 7.00 -5.08 -6.91
N PRO A 35 7.79 -3.99 -6.93
CA PRO A 35 9.01 -3.93 -7.73
C PRO A 35 9.97 -5.04 -7.33
N THR A 36 10.58 -5.71 -8.30
CA THR A 36 11.59 -6.73 -8.04
C THR A 36 12.96 -6.13 -7.72
N ARG A 37 13.16 -4.85 -8.06
CA ARG A 37 14.38 -4.08 -7.80
C ARG A 37 14.00 -2.66 -7.40
N LEU A 38 14.76 -2.09 -6.47
CA LEU A 38 14.58 -0.69 -6.07
C LEU A 38 14.82 0.23 -7.28
N GLY A 39 13.88 1.14 -7.53
CA GLY A 39 13.97 2.15 -8.58
C GLY A 39 13.87 1.61 -10.01
N ASN A 40 13.37 0.40 -10.21
CA ASN A 40 13.21 -0.18 -11.54
C ASN A 40 11.82 -0.79 -11.74
N ASP A 41 10.90 0.04 -12.23
CA ASP A 41 9.55 -0.36 -12.61
C ASP A 41 9.43 -0.66 -14.13
N GLU A 42 10.55 -0.57 -14.88
CA GLU A 42 10.58 -0.65 -16.35
C GLU A 42 10.07 -1.97 -16.94
N ASN A 43 9.96 -3.03 -16.12
CA ASN A 43 9.50 -4.34 -16.57
C ASN A 43 8.10 -4.72 -16.05
N LEU A 44 7.41 -3.80 -15.40
CA LEU A 44 6.03 -4.05 -14.96
C LEU A 44 5.08 -3.85 -16.14
N PRO A 45 4.15 -4.80 -16.39
CA PRO A 45 3.12 -4.58 -17.39
C PRO A 45 2.24 -3.41 -16.93
N ILE A 46 2.21 -2.33 -17.71
CA ILE A 46 1.34 -1.19 -17.43
C ILE A 46 -0.05 -1.54 -17.90
N ASP A 47 -0.96 -1.76 -16.96
CA ASP A 47 -2.36 -2.07 -17.21
C ASP A 47 -3.27 -1.17 -16.36
N ASN A 48 -4.50 -0.98 -16.84
CA ASN A 48 -5.52 -0.25 -16.08
C ASN A 48 -5.81 -1.00 -14.76
N GLY A 49 -5.74 -0.29 -13.64
CA GLY A 49 -5.89 -0.87 -12.31
C GLY A 49 -4.62 -1.49 -11.73
N LEU A 50 -3.46 -1.31 -12.37
CA LEU A 50 -2.19 -1.70 -11.77
C LEU A 50 -1.91 -0.85 -10.53
N VAL A 51 -1.55 -1.49 -9.44
CA VAL A 51 -1.12 -0.83 -8.19
C VAL A 51 0.28 -1.32 -7.84
N ILE A 52 1.25 -0.42 -7.91
CA ILE A 52 2.63 -0.72 -7.53
C ILE A 52 2.80 -0.36 -6.05
N VAL A 53 3.16 -1.33 -5.24
CA VAL A 53 3.36 -1.16 -3.79
C VAL A 53 4.85 -0.94 -3.53
N HIS A 54 5.24 0.32 -3.30
CA HIS A 54 6.59 0.71 -2.91
C HIS A 54 6.70 0.73 -1.39
N GLN A 55 7.64 -0.03 -0.86
CA GLN A 55 8.02 0.02 0.55
C GLN A 55 9.15 1.03 0.72
N GLU A 56 8.90 2.09 1.48
CA GLU A 56 9.87 3.15 1.76
C GLU A 56 10.75 2.80 2.98
N ASP A 57 11.71 3.65 3.29
CA ASP A 57 12.54 3.48 4.48
C ASP A 57 11.72 3.66 5.76
N PRO A 58 11.88 2.79 6.76
CA PRO A 58 11.13 2.90 8.01
C PRO A 58 11.65 4.03 8.89
N ASP A 59 10.72 4.70 9.58
CA ASP A 59 11.00 5.72 10.57
C ASP A 59 10.84 5.18 12.01
N ASP A 60 11.57 5.80 12.95
CA ASP A 60 11.31 5.60 14.37
C ASP A 60 9.95 6.17 14.75
N THR A 61 9.31 5.57 15.76
CA THR A 61 8.09 6.12 16.34
C THR A 61 8.29 6.46 17.82
N ASP A 62 7.58 7.47 18.29
CA ASP A 62 7.55 7.86 19.71
C ASP A 62 6.80 6.84 20.59
N LEU A 63 6.18 5.82 20.01
CA LEU A 63 5.44 4.78 20.73
C LEU A 63 6.32 4.01 21.73
N ASP A 64 7.63 4.06 21.57
CA ASP A 64 8.60 3.38 22.44
C ASP A 64 9.27 4.31 23.46
N ALA A 65 9.00 5.62 23.44
CA ALA A 65 9.62 6.58 24.37
C ALA A 65 9.42 6.21 25.86
N ASP A 66 8.30 5.56 26.19
CA ASP A 66 7.96 5.12 27.54
C ASP A 66 8.37 3.66 27.88
N ARG A 67 8.92 2.90 26.94
CA ARG A 67 9.12 1.45 27.08
C ARG A 67 10.56 0.98 26.86
N GLY A 68 11.53 1.87 26.86
CA GLY A 68 12.92 1.67 26.47
C GLY A 68 13.73 0.59 27.21
N SER A 69 13.12 -0.22 28.08
CA SER A 69 13.83 -1.28 28.84
C SER A 69 13.44 -2.72 28.47
N GLN A 70 12.48 -2.93 27.54
CA GLN A 70 11.97 -4.27 27.25
C GLN A 70 12.52 -4.93 25.98
N GLY A 71 13.49 -4.30 25.30
CA GLY A 71 14.06 -4.81 24.05
C GLY A 71 13.05 -4.83 22.91
N LEU A 72 11.98 -4.00 23.00
CA LEU A 72 11.00 -3.80 21.93
C LEU A 72 11.35 -2.55 21.13
N LYS A 73 11.07 -2.57 19.84
CA LYS A 73 11.20 -1.44 18.95
C LYS A 73 9.94 -1.29 18.12
N ALA A 74 9.36 -0.11 18.11
CA ALA A 74 8.29 0.25 17.22
C ALA A 74 8.85 0.99 16.00
N TRP A 75 8.26 0.70 14.86
CA TRP A 75 8.59 1.27 13.56
C TRP A 75 7.34 1.85 12.92
N ALA A 76 7.52 2.95 12.20
CA ALA A 76 6.56 3.47 11.24
C ALA A 76 7.07 3.14 9.84
N GLN A 77 6.40 2.24 9.14
CA GLN A 77 6.75 1.83 7.79
C GLN A 77 5.86 2.55 6.78
N PRO A 78 6.39 3.53 6.03
CA PRO A 78 5.65 4.16 4.95
C PRO A 78 5.58 3.25 3.72
N TYR A 79 4.46 3.36 2.99
CA TYR A 79 4.26 2.77 1.68
C TYR A 79 3.70 3.82 0.74
N LEU A 80 4.19 3.84 -0.49
CA LEU A 80 3.60 4.54 -1.61
C LEU A 80 2.85 3.52 -2.49
N LEU A 81 1.56 3.75 -2.69
CA LEU A 81 0.73 2.95 -3.56
C LEU A 81 0.51 3.76 -4.84
N GLU A 82 1.24 3.43 -5.89
CA GLU A 82 1.12 4.06 -7.19
C GLU A 82 0.07 3.31 -8.02
N CYS A 83 -1.09 3.95 -8.24
CA CYS A 83 -2.23 3.36 -8.90
C CYS A 83 -2.38 3.94 -10.29
N ILE A 84 -2.31 3.11 -11.31
CA ILE A 84 -2.51 3.49 -12.71
C ILE A 84 -3.98 3.33 -13.06
N VAL A 85 -4.58 4.40 -13.55
CA VAL A 85 -5.99 4.45 -13.91
C VAL A 85 -6.13 5.17 -15.24
N TRP A 86 -6.77 4.54 -16.21
CA TRP A 86 -7.14 5.22 -17.44
C TRP A 86 -8.61 5.04 -17.78
N GLN A 87 -9.07 5.84 -18.70
CA GLN A 87 -10.43 5.84 -19.19
C GLN A 87 -10.50 4.98 -20.45
N ASP A 88 -11.48 4.10 -20.53
CA ASP A 88 -11.77 3.38 -21.76
C ASP A 88 -12.29 4.34 -22.84
N ASP A 89 -11.98 4.11 -24.12
CA ASP A 89 -12.32 4.98 -25.23
C ASP A 89 -13.83 5.31 -25.36
N ASP A 90 -14.70 4.41 -24.89
CA ASP A 90 -16.15 4.55 -24.90
C ASP A 90 -16.72 5.11 -23.58
N ALA A 91 -15.85 5.46 -22.61
CA ALA A 91 -16.30 5.83 -21.27
C ALA A 91 -16.79 7.27 -21.20
N THR A 92 -17.94 7.44 -20.55
CA THR A 92 -18.53 8.76 -20.26
C THR A 92 -18.17 9.27 -18.85
N THR A 93 -17.56 8.42 -18.02
CA THR A 93 -17.19 8.77 -16.65
C THR A 93 -15.92 9.63 -16.65
N PRO A 94 -15.91 10.82 -16.02
CA PRO A 94 -14.71 11.63 -15.93
C PRO A 94 -13.56 10.88 -15.23
N ILE A 95 -12.33 11.07 -15.71
CA ILE A 95 -11.14 10.38 -15.20
C ILE A 95 -10.91 10.63 -13.69
N ASP A 96 -11.15 11.83 -13.22
CA ASP A 96 -11.02 12.15 -11.80
C ASP A 96 -12.04 11.42 -10.92
N THR A 97 -13.22 11.11 -11.47
CA THR A 97 -14.21 10.25 -10.80
C THR A 97 -13.70 8.81 -10.67
N LEU A 98 -13.08 8.27 -11.72
CA LEU A 98 -12.46 6.93 -11.68
C LEU A 98 -11.33 6.87 -10.65
N ILE A 99 -10.45 7.87 -10.66
CA ILE A 99 -9.36 8.00 -9.68
C ILE A 99 -9.90 8.06 -8.23
N ASN A 100 -10.95 8.85 -8.01
CA ASN A 100 -11.56 8.96 -6.68
C ASN A 100 -12.19 7.64 -6.21
N ARG A 101 -12.80 6.86 -7.13
CA ARG A 101 -13.35 5.53 -6.83
C ARG A 101 -12.24 4.55 -6.45
N VAL A 102 -11.17 4.47 -7.24
CA VAL A 102 -10.02 3.61 -6.95
C VAL A 102 -9.41 3.94 -5.59
N ARG A 103 -9.20 5.22 -5.31
CA ARG A 103 -8.72 5.67 -4.00
C ARG A 103 -9.63 5.19 -2.87
N ALA A 104 -10.94 5.43 -2.99
CA ALA A 104 -11.92 5.04 -1.97
C ALA A 104 -11.95 3.52 -1.75
N ASP A 105 -11.86 2.73 -2.82
CA ASP A 105 -11.84 1.27 -2.76
C ASP A 105 -10.60 0.78 -2.01
N ILE A 106 -9.41 1.32 -2.32
CA ILE A 106 -8.15 0.96 -1.64
C ILE A 106 -8.21 1.34 -0.17
N GLU A 107 -8.56 2.61 0.14
CA GLU A 107 -8.66 3.08 1.52
C GLU A 107 -9.64 2.22 2.33
N LYS A 108 -10.84 1.94 1.80
CA LYS A 108 -11.83 1.08 2.44
C LYS A 108 -11.30 -0.33 2.67
N LYS A 109 -10.66 -0.93 1.64
CA LYS A 109 -10.15 -2.31 1.72
C LYS A 109 -9.04 -2.45 2.75
N LEU A 110 -8.12 -1.50 2.79
CA LEU A 110 -7.04 -1.52 3.77
C LEU A 110 -7.55 -1.30 5.19
N MET A 111 -8.58 -0.48 5.39
CA MET A 111 -9.15 -0.20 6.71
C MET A 111 -10.12 -1.28 7.22
N GLU A 112 -10.45 -2.32 6.42
CA GLU A 112 -11.15 -3.51 6.92
C GLU A 112 -10.35 -4.26 7.99
N ASP A 113 -9.01 -4.16 7.95
CA ASP A 113 -8.12 -4.74 8.95
C ASP A 113 -6.88 -3.85 9.14
N GLU A 114 -6.97 -2.90 10.05
CA GLU A 114 -5.87 -1.97 10.39
C GLU A 114 -4.65 -2.69 10.95
N SER A 115 -4.85 -3.88 11.52
CA SER A 115 -3.81 -4.66 12.19
C SER A 115 -2.98 -5.54 11.26
N ARG A 116 -3.30 -5.58 9.96
CA ARG A 116 -2.58 -6.41 8.97
C ARG A 116 -2.45 -7.87 9.43
N GLY A 117 -3.57 -8.51 9.74
CA GLY A 117 -3.57 -9.89 10.26
C GLY A 117 -2.96 -9.99 11.67
N GLY A 118 -2.97 -8.91 12.43
CA GLY A 118 -2.35 -8.83 13.75
C GLY A 118 -0.83 -8.65 13.72
N ASN A 119 -0.23 -8.30 12.58
CA ASN A 119 1.20 -8.03 12.45
C ASN A 119 1.54 -6.55 12.67
N ALA A 120 0.54 -5.68 12.64
CA ALA A 120 0.66 -4.25 12.87
C ALA A 120 -0.09 -3.81 14.12
N ILE A 121 0.29 -2.65 14.65
CA ILE A 121 -0.45 -1.94 15.70
C ILE A 121 -1.63 -1.23 15.05
N GLU A 122 -1.33 -0.46 14.00
CA GLU A 122 -2.33 0.30 13.24
C GLU A 122 -1.83 0.62 11.82
N THR A 123 -2.76 0.94 10.95
CA THR A 123 -2.52 1.47 9.61
C THR A 123 -3.10 2.88 9.53
N LEU A 124 -2.27 3.85 9.16
CA LEU A 124 -2.64 5.25 9.02
C LEU A 124 -2.75 5.61 7.54
N LEU A 125 -3.88 6.18 7.14
CA LEU A 125 -4.06 6.76 5.82
C LEU A 125 -3.38 8.12 5.79
N GLY A 126 -2.50 8.33 4.81
CA GLY A 126 -1.83 9.59 4.55
C GLY A 126 -2.50 10.41 3.44
N GLY A 127 -1.74 11.33 2.87
CA GLY A 127 -2.16 12.11 1.72
C GLY A 127 -2.18 11.31 0.42
N SER A 128 -2.75 11.91 -0.62
CA SER A 128 -2.70 11.36 -1.96
C SER A 128 -2.45 12.46 -2.99
N MET A 129 -1.84 12.09 -4.11
CA MET A 129 -1.50 13.02 -5.20
C MET A 129 -1.83 12.37 -6.54
N LYS A 130 -2.61 13.07 -7.37
CA LYS A 130 -2.85 12.67 -8.76
C LYS A 130 -1.60 12.93 -9.59
N PHE A 131 -1.35 12.08 -10.57
CA PHE A 131 -0.27 12.29 -11.54
C PHE A 131 -0.77 12.06 -12.97
N THR A 132 -0.06 12.64 -13.92
CA THR A 132 -0.22 12.39 -15.35
C THR A 132 1.18 12.40 -15.95
N ASP A 133 1.49 11.42 -16.78
CA ASP A 133 2.74 11.39 -17.52
C ASP A 133 2.65 12.40 -18.67
N GLU A 134 3.55 13.38 -18.69
CA GLU A 134 3.60 14.41 -19.73
C GLU A 134 3.99 13.84 -21.12
N GLY A 135 4.63 12.67 -21.16
CA GLY A 135 5.04 11.96 -22.37
C GLY A 135 3.97 11.08 -22.97
N ASP A 136 3.03 10.60 -22.15
CA ASP A 136 1.90 9.76 -22.53
C ASP A 136 0.64 10.24 -21.81
N ALA A 137 -0.21 10.99 -22.53
CA ALA A 137 -1.43 11.54 -21.96
C ALA A 137 -2.45 10.48 -21.51
N GLU A 138 -2.23 9.21 -21.87
CA GLU A 138 -3.06 8.08 -21.44
C GLU A 138 -2.63 7.56 -20.07
N LEU A 139 -1.38 7.82 -19.64
CA LEU A 139 -0.88 7.36 -18.35
C LEU A 139 -1.20 8.38 -17.26
N THR A 140 -2.24 8.10 -16.52
CA THR A 140 -2.67 8.90 -15.37
C THR A 140 -2.95 8.00 -14.17
N GLY A 141 -3.02 8.59 -12.99
CA GLY A 141 -3.29 7.81 -11.80
C GLY A 141 -3.23 8.61 -10.50
N ILE A 142 -3.02 7.89 -9.42
CA ILE A 142 -2.92 8.47 -8.08
C ILE A 142 -1.85 7.74 -7.27
N ILE A 143 -1.07 8.50 -6.54
CA ILE A 143 -0.20 7.99 -5.48
C ILE A 143 -0.92 8.16 -4.16
N ILE A 144 -1.07 7.08 -3.40
CA ILE A 144 -1.67 7.07 -2.07
C ILE A 144 -0.56 6.75 -1.07
N LEU A 145 -0.44 7.56 -0.03
CA LEU A 145 0.49 7.35 1.06
C LEU A 145 -0.21 6.65 2.22
N ILE A 146 0.37 5.57 2.71
CA ILE A 146 -0.05 4.93 3.95
C ILE A 146 1.16 4.71 4.85
N THR A 147 0.95 4.66 6.16
CA THR A 147 1.99 4.33 7.14
C THR A 147 1.47 3.23 8.06
N VAL A 148 2.23 2.16 8.18
CA VAL A 148 1.89 1.05 9.08
C VAL A 148 2.83 1.07 10.28
N GLN A 149 2.25 1.18 11.46
CA GLN A 149 2.99 1.11 12.71
C GLN A 149 3.01 -0.34 13.21
N TYR A 150 4.20 -0.85 13.50
CA TYR A 150 4.36 -2.21 14.00
C TYR A 150 5.48 -2.28 15.05
N ARG A 151 5.47 -3.36 15.83
CA ARG A 151 6.46 -3.57 16.89
C ARG A 151 7.06 -4.96 16.79
N VAL A 152 8.37 -5.02 16.99
CA VAL A 152 9.14 -6.26 17.04
C VAL A 152 10.10 -6.26 18.24
N ARG A 153 10.59 -7.42 18.61
CA ARG A 153 11.73 -7.50 19.53
C ARG A 153 13.01 -7.19 18.78
N LEU A 154 13.90 -6.42 19.39
CA LEU A 154 15.20 -6.10 18.78
C LEU A 154 16.04 -7.35 18.50
N THR A 155 15.87 -8.39 19.30
CA THR A 155 16.58 -9.67 19.14
C THR A 155 15.88 -10.65 18.20
N ASP A 156 14.62 -10.36 17.79
CA ASP A 156 13.82 -11.22 16.93
C ASP A 156 12.81 -10.43 16.09
N PRO A 157 13.23 -9.90 14.94
CA PRO A 157 12.36 -9.14 14.04
C PRO A 157 11.33 -10.01 13.28
N TYR A 158 11.37 -11.32 13.48
CA TYR A 158 10.44 -12.29 12.87
C TYR A 158 9.21 -12.56 13.75
N THR A 159 9.25 -12.14 14.99
CA THR A 159 8.15 -12.35 15.92
C THR A 159 7.52 -11.00 16.30
N LYS A 160 6.21 -10.91 16.02
CA LYS A 160 5.43 -9.74 16.44
C LYS A 160 5.43 -9.62 17.97
N SER A 161 5.41 -8.39 18.44
CA SER A 161 5.28 -8.07 19.86
C SER A 161 4.08 -7.14 20.02
N ASN A 162 3.00 -7.68 20.57
CA ASN A 162 1.79 -6.93 20.91
C ASN A 162 1.97 -6.16 22.21
#